data_181e7a1e7bc0043dac27626b202341e5
#
_entry.id   181e7a1e7bc0043dac27626b202341e5
#
_cell.length_a   1.000
_cell.length_b   1.000
_cell.length_c   1.000
_cell.angle_alpha   90.00
_cell.angle_beta   90.00
_cell.angle_gamma   90.00
#
_symmetry.space_group_name_H-M   'P 1'
#
loop_
_entity.id
_entity.type
_entity.pdbx_description
1 polymer ?
#
loop_
_entity_poly.entity_id
_entity_poly.type
_entity_poly.pdbx_seq_one_letter_code
_entity_poly.pdbx_strand_id
1 'polypeptide(L)'
;MNLMIGILAGMGPKSTSPFIDKVIDYCQKLYGASNDIDYPHMMIYSCPTPFYADRPIDHDEMKKAIIDGAVKLEKTGVDFIALPCNTAHVYYEEIQQALSVPMLHIVEETIKEIPHPAKKAVVLGTEPTIQSAIYQKVLKANGQEVVHKDHWQQAVNQLIAAIKQPNHMEHSKALWQTLYEEISQHADIIISACTDLNAVLDHTQSEIPIIDSSACLAKSTVSTYLAYQS
;
A
#
# COMPACT_ATOMS: atom_id res chain seq x y z
N MET A 1 -4.05 -26.45 13.31
CA MET A 1 -4.02 -26.10 11.87
C MET A 1 -2.92 -25.06 11.69
N ASN A 2 -2.14 -25.14 10.62
CA ASN A 2 -1.14 -24.10 10.37
C ASN A 2 -1.85 -22.83 9.92
N LEU A 3 -1.54 -21.71 10.57
CA LEU A 3 -2.07 -20.38 10.22
C LEU A 3 -1.67 -20.02 8.78
N MET A 4 -2.61 -19.55 7.98
CA MET A 4 -2.39 -19.23 6.58
C MET A 4 -2.76 -17.77 6.27
N ILE A 5 -1.80 -17.03 5.73
CA ILE A 5 -1.97 -15.63 5.32
C ILE A 5 -2.59 -15.58 3.93
N GLY A 6 -3.65 -14.80 3.75
CA GLY A 6 -4.19 -14.45 2.45
C GLY A 6 -3.58 -13.15 1.93
N ILE A 7 -3.08 -13.15 0.70
CA ILE A 7 -2.59 -11.92 0.03
C ILE A 7 -3.45 -11.70 -1.22
N LEU A 8 -4.33 -10.70 -1.17
CA LEU A 8 -5.15 -10.29 -2.30
C LEU A 8 -4.39 -9.23 -3.11
N ALA A 9 -3.63 -9.70 -4.07
CA ALA A 9 -2.73 -8.90 -4.92
C ALA A 9 -3.29 -8.66 -6.32
N GLY A 10 -2.46 -8.17 -7.25
CA GLY A 10 -2.82 -7.97 -8.67
C GLY A 10 -3.31 -6.57 -9.01
N MET A 11 -3.36 -5.67 -8.05
CA MET A 11 -3.85 -4.28 -8.16
C MET A 11 -2.78 -3.24 -7.81
N GLY A 12 -1.71 -2.93 -8.61
CA GLY A 12 -1.38 -3.51 -9.92
C GLY A 12 -0.54 -4.77 -9.82
N PRO A 13 -0.47 -5.51 -10.91
CA PRO A 13 0.21 -6.79 -10.92
C PRO A 13 1.74 -6.70 -10.69
N LYS A 14 2.39 -5.62 -11.10
CA LYS A 14 3.83 -5.40 -10.89
C LYS A 14 4.23 -5.19 -9.43
N SER A 15 3.30 -4.75 -8.57
CA SER A 15 3.56 -4.55 -7.14
C SER A 15 3.33 -5.81 -6.29
N THR A 16 2.87 -6.91 -6.88
CA THR A 16 2.63 -8.18 -6.18
C THR A 16 3.92 -8.77 -5.63
N SER A 17 4.93 -9.00 -6.48
CA SER A 17 6.21 -9.56 -6.05
C SER A 17 6.92 -8.68 -5.02
N PRO A 18 7.07 -7.36 -5.22
CA PRO A 18 7.69 -6.49 -4.21
C PRO A 18 6.99 -6.51 -2.84
N PHE A 19 5.67 -6.70 -2.79
CA PHE A 19 4.97 -6.85 -1.51
C PHE A 19 5.32 -8.16 -0.82
N ILE A 20 5.38 -9.27 -1.57
CA ILE A 20 5.76 -10.58 -1.03
C ILE A 20 7.20 -10.54 -0.51
N ASP A 21 8.11 -9.93 -1.27
CA ASP A 21 9.50 -9.75 -0.84
C ASP A 21 9.57 -8.98 0.49
N LYS A 22 8.78 -7.91 0.66
CA LYS A 22 8.67 -7.18 1.93
C LYS A 22 8.14 -8.05 3.08
N VAL A 23 7.16 -8.92 2.84
CA VAL A 23 6.65 -9.86 3.85
C VAL A 23 7.76 -10.82 4.27
N ILE A 24 8.50 -11.39 3.31
CA ILE A 24 9.64 -12.28 3.58
C ILE A 24 10.72 -11.55 4.38
N ASP A 25 11.08 -10.33 4.00
CA ASP A 25 12.04 -9.49 4.71
C ASP A 25 11.62 -9.23 6.17
N TYR A 26 10.32 -8.98 6.40
CA TYR A 26 9.82 -8.80 7.76
C TYR A 26 9.78 -10.10 8.56
N CYS A 27 9.60 -11.26 7.95
CA CYS A 27 9.79 -12.55 8.63
C CYS A 27 11.22 -12.69 9.15
N GLN A 28 12.21 -12.34 8.34
CA GLN A 28 13.62 -12.33 8.77
C GLN A 28 13.89 -11.31 9.88
N LYS A 29 13.37 -10.08 9.73
CA LYS A 29 13.61 -8.97 10.67
C LYS A 29 12.94 -9.15 12.02
N LEU A 30 11.71 -9.68 12.07
CA LEU A 30 10.92 -9.72 13.29
C LEU A 30 11.14 -10.99 14.12
N TYR A 31 11.42 -12.13 13.48
CA TYR A 31 11.63 -13.39 14.21
C TYR A 31 12.78 -14.27 13.70
N GLY A 32 13.61 -13.77 12.77
CA GLY A 32 14.84 -14.43 12.34
C GLY A 32 14.62 -15.65 11.43
N ALA A 33 13.53 -15.65 10.63
CA ALA A 33 13.30 -16.71 9.66
C ALA A 33 14.50 -16.89 8.73
N SER A 34 14.97 -18.13 8.54
CA SER A 34 16.15 -18.45 7.74
C SER A 34 16.04 -19.73 6.92
N ASN A 35 15.20 -20.67 7.36
CA ASN A 35 14.91 -21.92 6.65
C ASN A 35 13.52 -21.86 6.02
N ASP A 36 13.26 -22.62 4.97
CA ASP A 36 11.97 -22.64 4.27
C ASP A 36 10.78 -22.88 5.21
N ILE A 37 10.97 -23.72 6.22
CA ILE A 37 9.93 -24.06 7.21
C ILE A 37 9.63 -22.92 8.21
N ASP A 38 10.50 -21.93 8.31
CA ASP A 38 10.31 -20.80 9.22
C ASP A 38 9.29 -19.77 8.69
N TYR A 39 9.01 -19.82 7.38
CA TYR A 39 8.10 -18.87 6.75
C TYR A 39 6.63 -19.29 6.86
N PRO A 40 5.68 -18.32 6.92
CA PRO A 40 4.28 -18.61 7.04
C PRO A 40 3.71 -19.27 5.78
N HIS A 41 2.67 -20.07 5.93
CA HIS A 41 1.86 -20.46 4.79
C HIS A 41 1.17 -19.23 4.20
N MET A 42 1.29 -19.01 2.90
CA MET A 42 0.69 -17.89 2.21
C MET A 42 -0.12 -18.34 1.00
N MET A 43 -1.35 -17.88 0.90
CA MET A 43 -2.16 -18.01 -0.31
C MET A 43 -2.19 -16.65 -1.02
N ILE A 44 -1.63 -16.61 -2.23
CA ILE A 44 -1.52 -15.38 -3.01
C ILE A 44 -2.49 -15.46 -4.17
N TYR A 45 -3.46 -14.55 -4.21
CA TYR A 45 -4.38 -14.42 -5.32
C TYR A 45 -4.15 -13.10 -6.05
N SER A 46 -3.60 -13.21 -7.27
CA SER A 46 -3.47 -12.06 -8.17
C SER A 46 -4.81 -11.84 -8.87
N CYS A 47 -5.59 -10.90 -8.36
CA CYS A 47 -6.93 -10.58 -8.81
C CYS A 47 -6.88 -9.47 -9.88
N PRO A 48 -7.20 -9.74 -11.13
CA PRO A 48 -7.36 -8.68 -12.12
C PRO A 48 -8.60 -7.85 -11.80
N THR A 49 -8.44 -6.53 -11.81
CA THR A 49 -9.54 -5.60 -11.57
C THR A 49 -9.79 -4.72 -12.80
N PRO A 50 -11.01 -4.19 -13.00
CA PRO A 50 -11.36 -3.35 -14.14
C PRO A 50 -10.81 -1.91 -13.96
N PHE A 51 -9.50 -1.81 -13.74
CA PHE A 51 -8.78 -0.53 -13.66
C PHE A 51 -8.13 -0.21 -15.01
N TYR A 52 -8.53 0.90 -15.61
CA TYR A 52 -8.04 1.39 -16.88
C TYR A 52 -7.39 2.75 -16.70
N ALA A 53 -6.22 2.95 -17.31
CA ALA A 53 -5.48 4.20 -17.18
C ALA A 53 -6.09 5.37 -18.00
N ASP A 54 -6.95 5.05 -18.97
CA ASP A 54 -7.51 5.97 -19.98
C ASP A 54 -8.96 6.41 -19.70
N ARG A 55 -9.55 5.95 -18.61
CA ARG A 55 -10.94 6.27 -18.26
C ARG A 55 -11.17 6.31 -16.76
N PRO A 56 -12.24 6.99 -16.29
CA PRO A 56 -12.64 6.95 -14.89
C PRO A 56 -12.93 5.54 -14.39
N ILE A 57 -12.73 5.32 -13.09
CA ILE A 57 -13.07 4.06 -12.43
C ILE A 57 -14.59 3.90 -12.40
N ASP A 58 -15.08 2.76 -12.88
CA ASP A 58 -16.41 2.29 -12.53
C ASP A 58 -16.34 1.68 -11.12
N HIS A 59 -16.84 2.43 -10.13
CA HIS A 59 -16.74 2.07 -8.72
C HIS A 59 -17.52 0.79 -8.38
N ASP A 60 -18.63 0.52 -9.06
CA ASP A 60 -19.44 -0.66 -8.80
C ASP A 60 -18.80 -1.92 -9.36
N GLU A 61 -18.29 -1.88 -10.60
CA GLU A 61 -17.53 -2.98 -11.20
C GLU A 61 -16.24 -3.24 -10.41
N MET A 62 -15.51 -2.19 -10.04
CA MET A 62 -14.26 -2.32 -9.27
C MET A 62 -14.51 -2.97 -7.92
N LYS A 63 -15.45 -2.46 -7.14
CA LYS A 63 -15.83 -2.99 -5.84
C LYS A 63 -16.24 -4.45 -5.92
N LYS A 64 -17.12 -4.79 -6.89
CA LYS A 64 -17.56 -6.16 -7.11
C LYS A 64 -16.40 -7.10 -7.41
N ALA A 65 -15.49 -6.72 -8.32
CA ALA A 65 -14.33 -7.54 -8.66
C ALA A 65 -13.42 -7.81 -7.45
N ILE A 66 -13.21 -6.79 -6.59
CA ILE A 66 -12.38 -6.94 -5.39
C ILE A 66 -13.07 -7.82 -4.36
N ILE A 67 -14.37 -7.64 -4.09
CA ILE A 67 -15.15 -8.48 -3.16
C ILE A 67 -15.15 -9.93 -3.65
N ASP A 68 -15.44 -10.17 -4.92
CA ASP A 68 -15.43 -11.53 -5.50
C ASP A 68 -14.02 -12.17 -5.36
N GLY A 69 -12.97 -11.39 -5.50
CA GLY A 69 -11.59 -11.83 -5.30
C GLY A 69 -11.29 -12.16 -3.84
N ALA A 70 -11.70 -11.32 -2.91
CA ALA A 70 -11.51 -11.51 -1.47
C ALA A 70 -12.26 -12.77 -0.97
N VAL A 71 -13.50 -12.95 -1.37
CA VAL A 71 -14.30 -14.14 -1.03
C VAL A 71 -13.71 -15.43 -1.63
N LYS A 72 -13.14 -15.37 -2.85
CA LYS A 72 -12.42 -16.52 -3.43
C LYS A 72 -11.18 -16.88 -2.61
N LEU A 73 -10.43 -15.87 -2.17
CA LEU A 73 -9.24 -16.06 -1.35
C LEU A 73 -9.62 -16.65 0.01
N GLU A 74 -10.64 -16.11 0.67
CA GLU A 74 -11.16 -16.65 1.94
C GLU A 74 -11.53 -18.13 1.87
N LYS A 75 -12.17 -18.55 0.76
CA LYS A 75 -12.54 -19.97 0.54
C LYS A 75 -11.36 -20.94 0.47
N THR A 76 -10.14 -20.44 0.35
CA THR A 76 -8.93 -21.27 0.43
C THR A 76 -8.53 -21.60 1.86
N GLY A 77 -9.23 -21.05 2.86
CA GLY A 77 -9.00 -21.33 4.28
C GLY A 77 -7.92 -20.43 4.90
N VAL A 78 -7.72 -19.22 4.39
CA VAL A 78 -6.83 -18.21 5.01
C VAL A 78 -7.45 -17.71 6.31
N ASP A 79 -6.61 -17.35 7.27
CA ASP A 79 -7.04 -16.88 8.59
C ASP A 79 -7.23 -15.35 8.65
N PHE A 80 -6.54 -14.63 7.80
CA PHE A 80 -6.72 -13.18 7.60
C PHE A 80 -6.20 -12.77 6.22
N ILE A 81 -6.56 -11.56 5.78
CA ILE A 81 -6.21 -11.05 4.44
C ILE A 81 -5.42 -9.75 4.54
N ALA A 82 -4.32 -9.67 3.79
CA ALA A 82 -3.62 -8.43 3.45
C ALA A 82 -3.91 -8.05 1.99
N LEU A 83 -4.32 -6.78 1.76
CA LEU A 83 -4.61 -6.24 0.44
C LEU A 83 -3.67 -5.05 0.16
N PRO A 84 -2.56 -5.25 -0.58
CA PRO A 84 -1.55 -4.20 -0.81
C PRO A 84 -1.95 -3.23 -1.94
N CYS A 85 -3.10 -2.59 -1.79
CA CYS A 85 -3.60 -1.59 -2.73
C CYS A 85 -4.38 -0.49 -2.02
N ASN A 86 -3.82 0.72 -1.98
CA ASN A 86 -4.47 1.85 -1.32
C ASN A 86 -5.81 2.22 -1.95
N THR A 87 -5.90 2.25 -3.27
CA THR A 87 -7.14 2.57 -4.00
C THR A 87 -8.26 1.59 -3.66
N ALA A 88 -7.95 0.31 -3.50
CA ALA A 88 -8.95 -0.71 -3.15
C ALA A 88 -9.52 -0.52 -1.73
N HIS A 89 -8.77 0.13 -0.83
CA HIS A 89 -9.24 0.42 0.54
C HIS A 89 -10.32 1.51 0.61
N VAL A 90 -10.64 2.16 -0.51
CA VAL A 90 -11.86 2.99 -0.61
C VAL A 90 -13.12 2.15 -0.36
N TYR A 91 -13.06 0.85 -0.63
CA TYR A 91 -14.15 -0.12 -0.45
C TYR A 91 -13.95 -1.03 0.77
N TYR A 92 -13.07 -0.64 1.71
CA TYR A 92 -12.69 -1.50 2.84
C TYR A 92 -13.89 -2.04 3.62
N GLU A 93 -14.83 -1.18 3.96
CA GLU A 93 -16.01 -1.57 4.76
C GLU A 93 -16.86 -2.62 4.05
N GLU A 94 -17.12 -2.45 2.75
CA GLU A 94 -17.91 -3.41 2.00
C GLU A 94 -17.17 -4.73 1.76
N ILE A 95 -15.84 -4.66 1.57
CA ILE A 95 -15.01 -5.88 1.46
C ILE A 95 -15.03 -6.63 2.79
N GLN A 96 -14.80 -5.95 3.93
CA GLN A 96 -14.78 -6.58 5.24
C GLN A 96 -16.15 -7.16 5.63
N GLN A 97 -17.26 -6.49 5.26
CA GLN A 97 -18.60 -7.02 5.49
C GLN A 97 -18.89 -8.32 4.71
N ALA A 98 -18.23 -8.54 3.58
CA ALA A 98 -18.37 -9.73 2.77
C ALA A 98 -17.49 -10.92 3.24
N LEU A 99 -16.58 -10.67 4.20
CA LEU A 99 -15.64 -11.65 4.74
C LEU A 99 -15.98 -12.02 6.18
N SER A 100 -15.70 -13.26 6.55
CA SER A 100 -15.72 -13.74 7.94
C SER A 100 -14.35 -13.65 8.62
N VAL A 101 -13.27 -13.61 7.83
CA VAL A 101 -11.91 -13.39 8.34
C VAL A 101 -11.54 -11.90 8.33
N PRO A 102 -10.68 -11.44 9.25
CA PRO A 102 -10.26 -10.05 9.28
C PRO A 102 -9.40 -9.69 8.05
N MET A 103 -9.56 -8.46 7.55
CA MET A 103 -8.69 -7.85 6.57
C MET A 103 -7.92 -6.70 7.22
N LEU A 104 -6.59 -6.66 7.04
CA LEU A 104 -5.76 -5.59 7.55
C LEU A 104 -6.03 -4.28 6.80
N HIS A 105 -6.15 -3.17 7.54
CA HIS A 105 -6.46 -1.86 6.96
C HIS A 105 -5.17 -1.08 6.66
N ILE A 106 -4.74 -1.01 5.39
CA ILE A 106 -3.45 -0.42 5.00
C ILE A 106 -3.23 1.00 5.53
N VAL A 107 -4.28 1.83 5.60
CA VAL A 107 -4.16 3.21 6.10
C VAL A 107 -3.88 3.22 7.59
N GLU A 108 -4.60 2.43 8.38
CA GLU A 108 -4.38 2.34 9.82
C GLU A 108 -2.98 1.82 10.15
N GLU A 109 -2.53 0.79 9.42
CA GLU A 109 -1.19 0.24 9.62
C GLU A 109 -0.10 1.24 9.22
N THR A 110 -0.36 2.08 8.22
CA THR A 110 0.55 3.17 7.84
C THR A 110 0.65 4.26 8.92
N ILE A 111 -0.49 4.66 9.47
CA ILE A 111 -0.54 5.72 10.48
C ILE A 111 0.19 5.33 11.77
N LYS A 112 0.17 4.05 12.16
CA LYS A 112 0.91 3.54 13.33
C LYS A 112 2.43 3.74 13.22
N GLU A 113 2.96 3.81 12.02
CA GLU A 113 4.40 3.95 11.74
C GLU A 113 4.85 5.42 11.61
N ILE A 114 3.95 6.39 11.75
CA ILE A 114 4.30 7.81 11.67
C ILE A 114 5.13 8.21 12.88
N PRO A 115 6.37 8.72 12.68
CA PRO A 115 7.20 9.18 13.78
C PRO A 115 6.62 10.44 14.44
N HIS A 116 6.68 10.53 15.75
CA HIS A 116 6.37 11.76 16.47
C HIS A 116 7.64 12.58 16.66
N PRO A 117 7.62 13.91 16.47
CA PRO A 117 6.44 14.79 16.36
C PRO A 117 6.12 15.27 14.92
N ALA A 118 5.98 14.40 13.93
CA ALA A 118 5.59 14.84 12.58
C ALA A 118 4.26 15.59 12.62
N LYS A 119 4.24 16.84 12.11
CA LYS A 119 3.06 17.71 12.14
C LYS A 119 2.42 17.85 10.76
N LYS A 120 3.25 17.93 9.70
CA LYS A 120 2.82 18.14 8.33
C LYS A 120 3.10 16.91 7.49
N ALA A 121 2.07 16.33 6.94
CA ALA A 121 2.15 15.13 6.10
C ALA A 121 1.71 15.44 4.66
N VAL A 122 2.45 14.92 3.69
CA VAL A 122 2.04 14.85 2.29
C VAL A 122 1.73 13.40 1.95
N VAL A 123 0.58 13.17 1.32
CA VAL A 123 0.17 11.85 0.85
C VAL A 123 0.34 11.80 -0.67
N LEU A 124 1.17 10.90 -1.16
CA LEU A 124 1.42 10.67 -2.58
C LEU A 124 0.71 9.37 -3.00
N GLY A 125 -0.31 9.48 -3.81
CA GLY A 125 -1.11 8.36 -4.24
C GLY A 125 -1.77 8.60 -5.59
N THR A 126 -2.50 7.60 -6.08
CA THR A 126 -3.36 7.79 -7.24
C THR A 126 -4.45 8.83 -6.94
N GLU A 127 -4.92 9.50 -7.96
CA GLU A 127 -5.98 10.51 -7.81
C GLU A 127 -7.22 9.96 -7.08
N PRO A 128 -7.74 8.75 -7.35
CA PRO A 128 -8.84 8.18 -6.58
C PRO A 128 -8.52 7.99 -5.08
N THR A 129 -7.30 7.62 -4.74
CA THR A 129 -6.87 7.51 -3.33
C THR A 129 -6.91 8.87 -2.63
N ILE A 130 -6.44 9.92 -3.29
CA ILE A 130 -6.43 11.28 -2.74
C ILE A 130 -7.85 11.85 -2.63
N GLN A 131 -8.67 11.69 -3.68
CA GLN A 131 -10.06 12.17 -3.70
C GLN A 131 -10.95 11.48 -2.66
N SER A 132 -10.70 10.22 -2.34
CA SER A 132 -11.44 9.49 -1.29
C SER A 132 -11.19 10.02 0.12
N ALA A 133 -10.11 10.75 0.31
CA ALA A 133 -9.68 11.32 1.59
C ALA A 133 -9.48 10.27 2.71
N ILE A 134 -9.21 8.99 2.39
CA ILE A 134 -9.03 7.93 3.40
C ILE A 134 -7.85 8.21 4.33
N TYR A 135 -6.73 8.71 3.81
CA TYR A 135 -5.57 9.14 4.61
C TYR A 135 -5.84 10.46 5.34
N GLN A 136 -6.39 11.44 4.64
CA GLN A 136 -6.59 12.80 5.17
C GLN A 136 -7.48 12.80 6.42
N LYS A 137 -8.52 11.96 6.45
CA LYS A 137 -9.41 11.81 7.61
C LYS A 137 -8.66 11.29 8.83
N VAL A 138 -7.88 10.22 8.66
CA VAL A 138 -7.16 9.58 9.76
C VAL A 138 -6.00 10.46 10.24
N LEU A 139 -5.23 11.06 9.33
CA LEU A 139 -4.15 11.99 9.66
C LEU A 139 -4.63 13.17 10.49
N LYS A 140 -5.74 13.81 10.06
CA LYS A 140 -6.35 14.92 10.81
C LYS A 140 -6.83 14.49 12.19
N ALA A 141 -7.45 13.31 12.31
CA ALA A 141 -7.87 12.76 13.59
C ALA A 141 -6.69 12.52 14.55
N ASN A 142 -5.51 12.22 14.01
CA ASN A 142 -4.26 12.05 14.77
C ASN A 142 -3.46 13.36 14.96
N GLY A 143 -4.03 14.51 14.59
CA GLY A 143 -3.43 15.83 14.82
C GLY A 143 -2.39 16.26 13.78
N GLN A 144 -2.25 15.55 12.65
CA GLN A 144 -1.41 15.97 11.54
C GLN A 144 -2.14 16.94 10.61
N GLU A 145 -1.41 17.95 10.14
CA GLU A 145 -1.83 18.78 9.01
C GLU A 145 -1.50 18.05 7.70
N VAL A 146 -2.49 17.92 6.83
CA VAL A 146 -2.27 17.36 5.49
C VAL A 146 -2.01 18.49 4.52
N VAL A 147 -0.82 18.51 3.95
CA VAL A 147 -0.43 19.48 2.92
C VAL A 147 -0.66 18.86 1.54
N HIS A 148 -1.35 19.61 0.68
CA HIS A 148 -1.64 19.20 -0.68
C HIS A 148 -1.58 20.40 -1.62
N LYS A 149 -1.06 20.19 -2.83
CA LYS A 149 -1.10 21.15 -3.94
C LYS A 149 -1.48 20.41 -5.22
N ASP A 150 -2.35 21.02 -6.03
CA ASP A 150 -2.87 20.38 -7.25
C ASP A 150 -1.76 20.00 -8.24
N HIS A 151 -0.74 20.85 -8.37
CA HIS A 151 0.38 20.54 -9.27
C HIS A 151 1.26 19.39 -8.76
N TRP A 152 1.32 19.11 -7.45
CA TRP A 152 1.96 17.92 -6.93
C TRP A 152 1.22 16.65 -7.36
N GLN A 153 -0.13 16.68 -7.32
CA GLN A 153 -0.91 15.54 -7.82
C GLN A 153 -0.67 15.29 -9.29
N GLN A 154 -0.57 16.35 -10.10
CA GLN A 154 -0.22 16.22 -11.52
C GLN A 154 1.16 15.58 -11.71
N ALA A 155 2.17 16.02 -10.93
CA ALA A 155 3.51 15.43 -10.95
C ALA A 155 3.51 13.95 -10.52
N VAL A 156 2.73 13.59 -9.49
CA VAL A 156 2.56 12.19 -9.04
C VAL A 156 1.91 11.35 -10.15
N ASN A 157 0.88 11.87 -10.82
CA ASN A 157 0.23 11.16 -11.92
C ASN A 157 1.21 10.91 -13.09
N GLN A 158 2.06 11.91 -13.42
CA GLN A 158 3.12 11.78 -14.43
C GLN A 158 4.16 10.74 -14.01
N LEU A 159 4.58 10.76 -12.74
CA LEU A 159 5.54 9.80 -12.20
C LEU A 159 5.00 8.37 -12.25
N ILE A 160 3.75 8.14 -11.82
CA ILE A 160 3.10 6.82 -11.89
C ILE A 160 2.98 6.35 -13.35
N ALA A 161 2.63 7.24 -14.28
CA ALA A 161 2.56 6.91 -15.70
C ALA A 161 3.94 6.54 -16.27
N ALA A 162 4.98 7.28 -15.89
CA ALA A 162 6.36 6.99 -16.30
C ALA A 162 6.83 5.63 -15.78
N ILE A 163 6.61 5.30 -14.50
CA ILE A 163 7.01 4.02 -13.89
C ILE A 163 6.43 2.81 -14.63
N LYS A 164 5.27 2.95 -15.23
CA LYS A 164 4.63 1.86 -16.00
C LYS A 164 5.29 1.61 -17.36
N GLN A 165 6.12 2.51 -17.85
CA GLN A 165 6.82 2.36 -19.13
C GLN A 165 8.06 1.46 -19.02
N PRO A 166 8.51 0.83 -20.11
CA PRO A 166 9.83 0.20 -20.16
C PRO A 166 10.96 1.22 -19.95
N ASN A 167 12.08 0.80 -19.35
CA ASN A 167 13.28 1.65 -19.15
C ASN A 167 13.02 2.99 -18.45
N HIS A 168 12.06 3.03 -17.55
CA HIS A 168 11.56 4.24 -16.91
C HIS A 168 12.50 4.89 -15.88
N MET A 169 13.49 4.16 -15.37
CA MET A 169 14.17 4.49 -14.11
C MET A 169 14.81 5.89 -14.09
N GLU A 170 15.58 6.27 -15.11
CA GLU A 170 16.22 7.59 -15.16
C GLU A 170 15.18 8.72 -15.19
N HIS A 171 14.19 8.59 -16.07
CA HIS A 171 13.14 9.59 -16.21
C HIS A 171 12.29 9.70 -14.92
N SER A 172 11.93 8.57 -14.33
CA SER A 172 11.15 8.55 -13.09
C SER A 172 11.92 9.12 -11.90
N LYS A 173 13.22 8.86 -11.80
CA LYS A 173 14.08 9.49 -10.78
C LYS A 173 14.16 11.01 -10.94
N ALA A 174 14.26 11.51 -12.15
CA ALA A 174 14.28 12.96 -12.41
C ALA A 174 12.96 13.63 -12.02
N LEU A 175 11.81 13.01 -12.39
CA LEU A 175 10.48 13.48 -11.97
C LEU A 175 10.33 13.49 -10.44
N TRP A 176 10.77 12.42 -9.79
CA TRP A 176 10.75 12.31 -8.34
C TRP A 176 11.59 13.38 -7.68
N GLN A 177 12.84 13.58 -8.13
CA GLN A 177 13.75 14.56 -7.55
C GLN A 177 13.14 15.97 -7.58
N THR A 178 12.56 16.37 -8.72
CA THR A 178 11.89 17.68 -8.86
C THR A 178 10.73 17.84 -7.90
N LEU A 179 9.90 16.79 -7.77
CA LEU A 179 8.76 16.80 -6.85
C LEU A 179 9.21 16.83 -5.39
N TYR A 180 10.21 16.02 -5.04
CA TYR A 180 10.75 15.92 -3.69
C TYR A 180 11.35 17.22 -3.19
N GLU A 181 12.13 17.92 -4.03
CA GLU A 181 12.75 19.21 -3.67
C GLU A 181 11.71 20.25 -3.25
N GLU A 182 10.53 20.23 -3.86
CA GLU A 182 9.46 21.13 -3.45
C GLU A 182 8.72 20.63 -2.21
N ILE A 183 8.37 19.34 -2.14
CA ILE A 183 7.64 18.77 -1.01
C ILE A 183 8.41 18.89 0.29
N SER A 184 9.73 18.64 0.26
CA SER A 184 10.58 18.65 1.44
C SER A 184 10.64 20.01 2.16
N GLN A 185 10.32 21.10 1.44
CA GLN A 185 10.23 22.44 2.04
C GLN A 185 8.89 22.70 2.77
N HIS A 186 7.91 21.82 2.62
CA HIS A 186 6.55 22.05 3.09
C HIS A 186 6.01 20.96 4.02
N ALA A 187 6.69 19.83 4.12
CA ALA A 187 6.25 18.67 4.89
C ALA A 187 7.35 18.12 5.80
N ASP A 188 6.92 17.55 6.93
CA ASP A 188 7.81 16.83 7.86
C ASP A 188 7.94 15.35 7.45
N ILE A 189 6.95 14.84 6.68
CA ILE A 189 6.86 13.41 6.31
C ILE A 189 6.12 13.26 4.99
N ILE A 190 6.53 12.27 4.20
CA ILE A 190 5.85 11.82 2.99
C ILE A 190 5.25 10.44 3.25
N ILE A 191 3.99 10.26 2.89
CA ILE A 191 3.32 8.94 2.88
C ILE A 191 3.21 8.49 1.43
N SER A 192 3.90 7.40 1.09
CA SER A 192 3.74 6.72 -0.19
C SER A 192 2.50 5.83 -0.15
N ALA A 193 1.39 6.36 -0.67
CA ALA A 193 0.09 5.69 -0.75
C ALA A 193 -0.18 5.10 -2.15
N CYS A 194 0.86 4.74 -2.88
CA CYS A 194 0.78 4.00 -4.13
C CYS A 194 1.99 3.07 -4.25
N THR A 195 1.74 1.78 -4.31
CA THR A 195 2.79 0.76 -4.37
C THR A 195 3.69 0.84 -5.61
N ASP A 196 3.20 1.43 -6.72
CA ASP A 196 4.01 1.66 -7.91
C ASP A 196 5.14 2.66 -7.66
N LEU A 197 4.97 3.65 -6.76
CA LEU A 197 6.00 4.64 -6.43
C LEU A 197 7.26 4.01 -5.84
N ASN A 198 7.15 2.87 -5.17
CA ASN A 198 8.28 2.20 -4.56
C ASN A 198 9.35 1.78 -5.58
N ALA A 199 8.97 1.56 -6.85
CA ALA A 199 9.93 1.31 -7.93
C ALA A 199 10.99 2.42 -8.08
N VAL A 200 10.70 3.63 -7.58
CA VAL A 200 11.65 4.76 -7.58
C VAL A 200 12.12 5.09 -6.16
N LEU A 201 11.20 5.09 -5.19
CA LEU A 201 11.49 5.49 -3.81
C LEU A 201 12.52 4.58 -3.13
N ASP A 202 12.48 3.27 -3.40
CA ASP A 202 13.43 2.29 -2.88
C ASP A 202 14.88 2.51 -3.38
N HIS A 203 15.05 3.37 -4.40
CA HIS A 203 16.33 3.71 -5.03
C HIS A 203 16.75 5.18 -4.87
N THR A 204 16.10 5.92 -3.98
CA THR A 204 16.36 7.35 -3.73
C THR A 204 16.64 7.60 -2.26
N GLN A 205 17.42 8.65 -1.99
CA GLN A 205 17.64 9.15 -0.63
C GLN A 205 16.67 10.28 -0.32
N SER A 206 16.27 10.39 0.93
CA SER A 206 15.36 11.41 1.41
C SER A 206 15.83 11.95 2.75
N GLU A 207 15.81 13.27 2.92
CA GLU A 207 16.13 13.94 4.19
C GLU A 207 14.95 13.89 5.17
N ILE A 208 13.72 13.86 4.65
CA ILE A 208 12.51 13.68 5.46
C ILE A 208 12.02 12.23 5.36
N PRO A 209 11.43 11.67 6.42
CA PRO A 209 10.93 10.31 6.40
C PRO A 209 9.91 10.07 5.29
N ILE A 210 10.07 8.97 4.56
CA ILE A 210 9.08 8.45 3.62
C ILE A 210 8.48 7.18 4.24
N ILE A 211 7.19 7.21 4.51
CA ILE A 211 6.43 6.06 5.04
C ILE A 211 5.80 5.32 3.86
N ASP A 212 6.31 4.13 3.60
CA ASP A 212 5.78 3.23 2.58
C ASP A 212 4.60 2.42 3.14
N SER A 213 3.39 2.72 2.67
CA SER A 213 2.17 2.02 3.09
C SER A 213 2.22 0.50 2.82
N SER A 214 2.91 0.08 1.76
CA SER A 214 3.12 -1.34 1.45
C SER A 214 4.03 -2.02 2.48
N ALA A 215 5.11 -1.35 2.89
CA ALA A 215 6.01 -1.86 3.93
C ALA A 215 5.32 -1.90 5.30
N CYS A 216 4.51 -0.90 5.64
CA CYS A 216 3.71 -0.89 6.87
C CYS A 216 2.72 -2.06 6.91
N LEU A 217 2.02 -2.30 5.80
CA LEU A 217 1.11 -3.44 5.69
C LEU A 217 1.86 -4.78 5.77
N ALA A 218 3.01 -4.92 5.12
CA ALA A 218 3.82 -6.15 5.18
C ALA A 218 4.33 -6.43 6.60
N LYS A 219 4.79 -5.39 7.32
CA LYS A 219 5.16 -5.48 8.74
C LYS A 219 3.99 -5.94 9.59
N SER A 220 2.83 -5.31 9.41
CA SER A 220 1.61 -5.68 10.15
C SER A 220 1.15 -7.10 9.83
N THR A 221 1.27 -7.53 8.56
CA THR A 221 0.97 -8.91 8.14
C THR A 221 1.77 -9.93 8.95
N VAL A 222 3.08 -9.71 9.08
CA VAL A 222 3.95 -10.61 9.87
C VAL A 222 3.68 -10.49 11.37
N SER A 223 3.46 -9.27 11.88
CA SER A 223 3.12 -9.07 13.29
C SER A 223 1.80 -9.74 13.69
N THR A 224 0.79 -9.68 12.82
CA THR A 224 -0.49 -10.37 13.01
C THR A 224 -0.30 -11.89 12.99
N TYR A 225 0.50 -12.41 12.06
CA TYR A 225 0.85 -13.84 12.03
C TYR A 225 1.49 -14.29 13.34
N LEU A 226 2.45 -13.54 13.89
CA LEU A 226 3.09 -13.87 15.16
C LEU A 226 2.12 -13.81 16.35
N ALA A 227 1.23 -12.82 16.36
CA ALA A 227 0.23 -12.68 17.43
C ALA A 227 -0.78 -13.85 17.46
N TYR A 228 -1.09 -14.47 16.32
CA TYR A 228 -1.96 -15.65 16.27
C TYR A 228 -1.26 -16.95 16.67
N GLN A 229 0.09 -16.96 16.75
CA GLN A 229 0.86 -18.13 17.20
C GLN A 229 1.13 -18.12 18.72
N SER A 230 0.97 -16.96 19.37
CA SER A 230 1.19 -16.77 20.81
C SER A 230 -0.06 -17.05 21.62
#